data_aa3c09fc00def255c9fb557020e99137
#
_entry.id   aa3c09fc00def255c9fb557020e99137
#
_cell.length_a   1.000
_cell.length_b   1.000
_cell.length_c   1.000
_cell.angle_alpha   90.00
_cell.angle_beta   90.00
_cell.angle_gamma   90.00
#
_symmetry.space_group_name_H-M   'P 1'
#
loop_
_entity.id
_entity.type
_entity.pdbx_description
1 polymer ?
#
loop_
_entity_poly.entity_id
_entity_poly.type
_entity_poly.pdbx_seq_one_letter_code
_entity_poly.pdbx_strand_id
1 'polypeptide(L)'
;MKYCFDIDNTICSGGVPYEEAKPFPKVVKRINELYEEGHHIIISTARGHWSGENWLEFTKQQLDEWGVKYHKIEVGKKPGVDVFVDDKSIPKIKHIMAIGAHPDDIEFGCGGTLIKHKQRGDKVIYVCMTDTQSVDKTTGKVIRSHEQLKKETQCAAEALGVDEIHYLPFTDLNVPFNLESVSELEKLIKEYEIDTIYTHWAGDSNQDHIATFRTTMAAARYVPNVYCYEQIPIPRQSENPMNINYFVDIDSTFNQKIVSAECHKSQFEKYKQVGFDVTKNLKLMAQYRGIQANCKYAEGFHIIKKVENDY
;
A
#
# COMPACT_ATOMS: atom_id res chain seq x y z
N MET A 1 -1.78 2.49 28.96
CA MET A 1 -0.41 2.85 28.51
C MET A 1 -0.17 4.33 28.74
N LYS A 2 1.08 4.79 28.73
CA LYS A 2 1.45 6.21 28.76
C LYS A 2 1.94 6.64 27.39
N TYR A 3 1.25 7.59 26.79
CA TYR A 3 1.62 8.19 25.50
C TYR A 3 2.16 9.59 25.73
N CYS A 4 3.23 9.92 25.01
CA CYS A 4 3.75 11.28 24.96
C CYS A 4 3.71 11.78 23.52
N PHE A 5 3.03 12.90 23.30
CA PHE A 5 2.94 13.55 21.98
C PHE A 5 3.78 14.82 21.98
N ASP A 6 4.59 15.00 20.94
CA ASP A 6 5.16 16.29 20.62
C ASP A 6 4.08 17.22 20.04
N ILE A 7 4.34 18.51 19.97
CA ILE A 7 3.36 19.50 19.50
C ILE A 7 3.60 19.86 18.03
N ASP A 8 4.75 20.48 17.77
CA ASP A 8 5.03 21.07 16.46
C ASP A 8 5.31 19.99 15.42
N ASN A 9 4.66 20.06 14.26
CA ASN A 9 4.60 19.04 13.21
C ASN A 9 3.94 17.71 13.63
N THR A 10 3.48 17.57 14.87
CA THR A 10 2.80 16.35 15.35
C THR A 10 1.32 16.62 15.64
N ILE A 11 1.00 17.56 16.51
CA ILE A 11 -0.38 17.96 16.83
C ILE A 11 -0.83 19.13 15.95
N CYS A 12 0.11 19.98 15.56
CA CYS A 12 -0.14 21.17 14.73
C CYS A 12 0.95 21.38 13.66
N SER A 13 0.70 22.33 12.75
CA SER A 13 1.69 22.78 11.77
C SER A 13 2.91 23.38 12.49
N GLY A 14 4.12 23.03 12.01
CA GLY A 14 5.37 23.64 12.43
C GLY A 14 5.97 24.54 11.36
N GLY A 15 7.14 25.14 11.64
CA GLY A 15 7.82 26.04 10.71
C GLY A 15 7.14 27.39 10.52
N VAL A 16 6.15 27.71 11.34
CA VAL A 16 5.45 29.01 11.41
C VAL A 16 5.56 29.55 12.85
N PRO A 17 5.30 30.87 13.09
CA PRO A 17 5.15 31.39 14.45
C PRO A 17 4.11 30.57 15.23
N TYR A 18 4.34 30.35 16.53
CA TYR A 18 3.47 29.49 17.33
C TYR A 18 2.01 29.98 17.37
N GLU A 19 1.80 31.29 17.25
CA GLU A 19 0.50 31.96 17.20
C GLU A 19 -0.28 31.65 15.90
N GLU A 20 0.43 31.31 14.83
CA GLU A 20 -0.15 30.97 13.52
C GLU A 20 -0.32 29.47 13.29
N ALA A 21 0.17 28.65 14.23
CA ALA A 21 0.09 27.19 14.12
C ALA A 21 -1.37 26.73 14.11
N LYS A 22 -1.70 25.78 13.23
CA LYS A 22 -3.04 25.21 13.08
C LYS A 22 -3.03 23.74 13.48
N PRO A 23 -4.03 23.28 14.26
CA PRO A 23 -4.08 21.90 14.69
C PRO A 23 -4.37 20.96 13.53
N PHE A 24 -3.92 19.71 13.63
CA PHE A 24 -4.29 18.62 12.74
C PHE A 24 -5.52 17.90 13.31
N PRO A 25 -6.75 18.11 12.77
CA PRO A 25 -7.98 17.63 13.39
C PRO A 25 -8.03 16.11 13.59
N LYS A 26 -7.43 15.35 12.67
CA LYS A 26 -7.35 13.88 12.77
C LYS A 26 -6.47 13.43 13.93
N VAL A 27 -5.38 14.15 14.20
CA VAL A 27 -4.46 13.84 15.29
C VAL A 27 -5.11 14.19 16.62
N VAL A 28 -5.70 15.38 16.75
CA VAL A 28 -6.47 15.80 17.94
C VAL A 28 -7.56 14.79 18.26
N LYS A 29 -8.33 14.35 17.25
CA LYS A 29 -9.35 13.32 17.43
C LYS A 29 -8.75 12.03 18.00
N ARG A 30 -7.63 11.54 17.42
CA ARG A 30 -7.00 10.29 17.89
C ARG A 30 -6.44 10.41 19.31
N ILE A 31 -5.85 11.53 19.67
CA ILE A 31 -5.40 11.80 21.05
C ILE A 31 -6.58 11.71 22.02
N ASN A 32 -7.71 12.34 21.66
CA ASN A 32 -8.90 12.35 22.50
C ASN A 32 -9.53 10.95 22.62
N GLU A 33 -9.52 10.14 21.55
CA GLU A 33 -9.93 8.74 21.61
C GLU A 33 -9.06 7.95 22.61
N LEU A 34 -7.73 8.05 22.52
CA LEU A 34 -6.80 7.41 23.45
C LEU A 34 -7.02 7.87 24.90
N TYR A 35 -7.34 9.14 25.11
CA TYR A 35 -7.70 9.66 26.42
C TYR A 35 -8.96 9.00 26.96
N GLU A 36 -10.02 8.88 26.16
CA GLU A 36 -11.28 8.22 26.53
C GLU A 36 -11.14 6.71 26.71
N GLU A 37 -10.20 6.07 25.99
CA GLU A 37 -9.82 4.68 26.18
C GLU A 37 -9.09 4.44 27.53
N GLY A 38 -8.87 5.48 28.34
CA GLY A 38 -8.24 5.41 29.65
C GLY A 38 -6.71 5.39 29.61
N HIS A 39 -6.10 5.81 28.52
CA HIS A 39 -4.65 5.94 28.43
C HIS A 39 -4.17 7.26 29.04
N HIS A 40 -2.96 7.28 29.60
CA HIS A 40 -2.37 8.48 30.19
C HIS A 40 -1.65 9.30 29.11
N ILE A 41 -2.17 10.49 28.81
CA ILE A 41 -1.67 11.36 27.74
C ILE A 41 -0.77 12.45 28.33
N ILE A 42 0.44 12.56 27.81
CA ILE A 42 1.42 13.59 28.15
C ILE A 42 1.71 14.37 26.85
N ILE A 43 1.74 15.68 26.96
CA ILE A 43 2.21 16.55 25.88
C ILE A 43 3.63 16.99 26.22
N SER A 44 4.57 16.85 25.28
CA SER A 44 5.95 17.31 25.42
C SER A 44 6.26 18.33 24.35
N THR A 45 7.00 19.39 24.69
CA THR A 45 7.39 20.41 23.72
C THR A 45 8.78 20.95 23.99
N ALA A 46 9.52 21.27 22.93
CA ALA A 46 10.77 21.98 22.99
C ALA A 46 10.62 23.52 22.87
N ARG A 47 9.37 24.03 22.81
CA ARG A 47 9.11 25.47 22.68
C ARG A 47 9.80 26.23 23.80
N GLY A 48 10.54 27.28 23.44
CA GLY A 48 11.30 28.09 24.37
C GLY A 48 12.63 27.49 24.83
N HIS A 49 13.00 26.28 24.45
CA HIS A 49 14.26 25.66 24.88
C HIS A 49 15.50 26.49 24.47
N TRP A 50 15.48 27.04 23.28
CA TRP A 50 16.59 27.83 22.73
C TRP A 50 16.47 29.34 23.00
N SER A 51 15.25 29.89 23.05
CA SER A 51 15.03 31.32 23.30
C SER A 51 15.06 31.69 24.77
N GLY A 52 14.90 30.73 25.65
CA GLY A 52 14.74 30.96 27.09
C GLY A 52 13.37 31.52 27.47
N GLU A 53 12.47 31.71 26.52
CA GLU A 53 11.11 32.21 26.80
C GLU A 53 10.21 31.11 27.34
N ASN A 54 9.29 31.50 28.24
CA ASN A 54 8.34 30.57 28.83
C ASN A 54 7.05 30.52 28.01
N TRP A 55 6.94 29.53 27.13
CA TRP A 55 5.75 29.29 26.30
C TRP A 55 4.70 28.38 26.93
N LEU A 56 4.85 28.02 28.21
CA LEU A 56 3.97 27.01 28.82
C LEU A 56 2.51 27.45 28.87
N GLU A 57 2.21 28.66 29.34
CA GLU A 57 0.82 29.14 29.48
C GLU A 57 0.18 29.37 28.10
N PHE A 58 0.90 29.93 27.17
CA PHE A 58 0.42 30.05 25.76
C PHE A 58 0.11 28.68 25.16
N THR A 59 1.00 27.71 25.37
CA THR A 59 0.83 26.34 24.81
C THR A 59 -0.39 25.65 25.44
N LYS A 60 -0.64 25.83 26.73
CA LYS A 60 -1.86 25.31 27.39
C LYS A 60 -3.12 25.92 26.79
N GLN A 61 -3.16 27.25 26.68
CA GLN A 61 -4.29 27.92 26.06
C GLN A 61 -4.55 27.43 24.64
N GLN A 62 -3.51 27.27 23.84
CA GLN A 62 -3.61 26.79 22.46
C GLN A 62 -4.14 25.36 22.38
N LEU A 63 -3.68 24.45 23.25
CA LEU A 63 -4.18 23.07 23.33
C LEU A 63 -5.65 23.02 23.78
N ASP A 64 -6.05 23.87 24.71
CA ASP A 64 -7.43 23.98 25.19
C ASP A 64 -8.35 24.51 24.07
N GLU A 65 -7.91 25.54 23.31
CA GLU A 65 -8.63 26.05 22.13
C GLU A 65 -8.79 24.99 21.03
N TRP A 66 -7.80 24.12 20.87
CA TRP A 66 -7.86 22.99 19.91
C TRP A 66 -8.65 21.79 20.43
N GLY A 67 -9.08 21.81 21.70
CA GLY A 67 -9.85 20.74 22.33
C GLY A 67 -9.04 19.47 22.57
N VAL A 68 -7.73 19.57 22.78
CA VAL A 68 -6.85 18.44 23.05
C VAL A 68 -6.99 18.00 24.51
N LYS A 69 -7.32 16.73 24.75
CA LYS A 69 -7.42 16.14 26.09
C LYS A 69 -6.08 15.55 26.51
N TYR A 70 -5.56 15.99 27.66
CA TYR A 70 -4.29 15.52 28.18
C TYR A 70 -4.26 15.53 29.70
N HIS A 71 -3.30 14.81 30.32
CA HIS A 71 -3.10 14.74 31.75
C HIS A 71 -1.97 15.66 32.24
N LYS A 72 -0.95 15.87 31.39
CA LYS A 72 0.26 16.62 31.75
C LYS A 72 0.91 17.26 30.51
N ILE A 73 1.54 18.43 30.75
CA ILE A 73 2.48 19.05 29.79
C ILE A 73 3.87 19.03 30.41
N GLU A 74 4.88 18.64 29.62
CA GLU A 74 6.29 18.69 29.98
C GLU A 74 7.06 19.53 28.95
N VAL A 75 7.88 20.44 29.44
CA VAL A 75 8.70 21.33 28.63
C VAL A 75 10.17 20.98 28.82
N GLY A 76 10.90 20.77 27.70
CA GLY A 76 12.34 20.62 27.70
C GLY A 76 12.89 19.28 28.22
N LYS A 77 12.04 18.29 28.53
CA LYS A 77 12.44 16.95 28.96
C LYS A 77 11.62 15.88 28.27
N LYS A 78 12.28 14.80 27.82
CA LYS A 78 11.57 13.60 27.35
C LYS A 78 11.14 12.78 28.57
N PRO A 79 9.83 12.58 28.82
CA PRO A 79 9.34 11.78 29.95
C PRO A 79 9.58 10.28 29.71
N GLY A 80 9.64 9.51 30.80
CA GLY A 80 9.63 8.04 30.72
C GLY A 80 8.23 7.54 30.37
N VAL A 81 8.01 7.13 29.15
CA VAL A 81 6.72 6.71 28.59
C VAL A 81 6.83 5.41 27.80
N ASP A 82 5.70 4.72 27.61
CA ASP A 82 5.64 3.51 26.79
C ASP A 82 5.74 3.83 25.30
N VAL A 83 5.11 4.93 24.87
CA VAL A 83 5.08 5.38 23.46
C VAL A 83 5.33 6.89 23.39
N PHE A 84 6.32 7.29 22.59
CA PHE A 84 6.59 8.68 22.23
C PHE A 84 6.17 8.91 20.77
N VAL A 85 5.32 9.90 20.52
CA VAL A 85 4.81 10.24 19.20
C VAL A 85 5.28 11.64 18.84
N ASP A 86 6.09 11.74 17.80
CA ASP A 86 6.54 13.00 17.20
C ASP A 86 6.43 12.94 15.67
N ASP A 87 6.71 14.04 14.99
CA ASP A 87 6.66 14.13 13.52
C ASP A 87 7.57 13.10 12.82
N LYS A 88 8.62 12.65 13.50
CA LYS A 88 9.55 11.62 13.00
C LYS A 88 9.11 10.19 13.33
N SER A 89 8.26 10.02 14.35
CA SER A 89 7.75 8.72 14.77
C SER A 89 6.43 8.34 14.11
N ILE A 90 5.69 9.31 13.55
CA ILE A 90 4.47 9.04 12.79
C ILE A 90 4.87 8.59 11.38
N PRO A 91 4.61 7.33 11.00
CA PRO A 91 4.92 6.90 9.64
C PRO A 91 4.19 7.79 8.64
N LYS A 92 4.94 8.36 7.70
CA LYS A 92 4.34 9.09 6.58
C LYS A 92 3.39 8.15 5.84
N ILE A 93 2.15 8.60 5.63
CA ILE A 93 1.19 7.87 4.78
C ILE A 93 1.81 7.73 3.39
N LYS A 94 1.89 6.49 2.92
CA LYS A 94 2.39 6.19 1.59
C LYS A 94 1.23 6.13 0.60
N HIS A 95 1.53 6.55 -0.62
CA HIS A 95 0.62 6.42 -1.76
C HIS A 95 1.11 5.27 -2.64
N ILE A 96 0.40 4.17 -2.57
CA ILE A 96 0.75 2.90 -3.20
C ILE A 96 -0.07 2.72 -4.47
N MET A 97 0.57 2.31 -5.55
CA MET A 97 -0.13 1.86 -6.75
C MET A 97 0.24 0.42 -7.03
N ALA A 98 -0.74 -0.46 -7.11
CA ALA A 98 -0.57 -1.83 -7.58
C ALA A 98 -1.10 -1.93 -9.01
N ILE A 99 -0.27 -2.46 -9.91
CA ILE A 99 -0.53 -2.50 -11.35
C ILE A 99 -0.53 -3.96 -11.81
N GLY A 100 -1.69 -4.44 -12.25
CA GLY A 100 -1.87 -5.73 -12.90
C GLY A 100 -2.16 -5.58 -14.39
N ALA A 101 -1.77 -6.53 -15.20
CA ALA A 101 -2.18 -6.62 -16.59
C ALA A 101 -3.67 -6.96 -16.67
N HIS A 102 -4.09 -7.91 -15.85
CA HIS A 102 -5.44 -8.43 -15.78
C HIS A 102 -5.99 -8.35 -14.34
N PRO A 103 -7.33 -8.34 -14.18
CA PRO A 103 -7.94 -8.50 -12.86
C PRO A 103 -7.69 -9.93 -12.34
N ASP A 104 -7.03 -10.06 -11.24
CA ASP A 104 -6.54 -11.20 -10.45
C ASP A 104 -5.02 -11.16 -10.18
N ASP A 105 -4.26 -10.52 -11.05
CA ASP A 105 -2.79 -10.45 -10.93
C ASP A 105 -2.33 -9.86 -9.59
N ILE A 106 -2.98 -8.79 -9.17
CA ILE A 106 -2.62 -8.03 -7.96
C ILE A 106 -2.88 -8.85 -6.71
N GLU A 107 -4.03 -9.51 -6.64
CA GLU A 107 -4.42 -10.37 -5.53
C GLU A 107 -3.46 -11.55 -5.40
N PHE A 108 -3.11 -12.16 -6.52
CA PHE A 108 -2.19 -13.30 -6.55
C PHE A 108 -0.76 -12.87 -6.19
N GLY A 109 -0.30 -11.75 -6.75
CA GLY A 109 1.07 -11.29 -6.61
C GLY A 109 1.39 -10.61 -5.27
N CYS A 110 0.57 -9.65 -4.84
CA CYS A 110 0.90 -8.78 -3.70
C CYS A 110 -0.29 -8.44 -2.78
N GLY A 111 -1.40 -9.18 -2.85
CA GLY A 111 -2.62 -8.87 -2.08
C GLY A 111 -2.39 -8.79 -0.56
N GLY A 112 -1.60 -9.70 0.01
CA GLY A 112 -1.28 -9.68 1.44
C GLY A 112 -0.50 -8.44 1.87
N THR A 113 0.43 -8.00 1.03
CA THR A 113 1.21 -6.77 1.22
C THR A 113 0.32 -5.53 1.14
N LEU A 114 -0.62 -5.47 0.19
CA LEU A 114 -1.55 -4.35 0.06
C LEU A 114 -2.46 -4.21 1.28
N ILE A 115 -2.96 -5.32 1.82
CA ILE A 115 -3.74 -5.32 3.06
C ILE A 115 -2.92 -4.74 4.23
N LYS A 116 -1.62 -5.09 4.34
CA LYS A 116 -0.73 -4.50 5.34
C LYS A 116 -0.54 -2.98 5.14
N HIS A 117 -0.45 -2.53 3.89
CA HIS A 117 -0.44 -1.10 3.59
C HIS A 117 -1.72 -0.43 4.10
N LYS A 118 -2.89 -1.01 3.84
CA LYS A 118 -4.16 -0.48 4.34
C LYS A 118 -4.26 -0.47 5.87
N GLN A 119 -3.79 -1.52 6.54
CA GLN A 119 -3.73 -1.58 8.02
C GLN A 119 -2.86 -0.46 8.62
N ARG A 120 -1.83 0.01 7.90
CA ARG A 120 -0.99 1.15 8.30
C ARG A 120 -1.61 2.51 7.97
N GLY A 121 -2.73 2.54 7.26
CA GLY A 121 -3.39 3.77 6.81
C GLY A 121 -2.85 4.33 5.50
N ASP A 122 -2.03 3.58 4.75
CA ASP A 122 -1.54 3.96 3.43
C ASP A 122 -2.72 4.06 2.43
N LYS A 123 -2.61 4.96 1.45
CA LYS A 123 -3.54 5.04 0.32
C LYS A 123 -3.12 4.02 -0.73
N VAL A 124 -4.05 3.17 -1.18
CA VAL A 124 -3.79 2.12 -2.16
C VAL A 124 -4.68 2.28 -3.38
N ILE A 125 -4.07 2.44 -4.54
CA ILE A 125 -4.71 2.54 -5.84
C ILE A 125 -4.48 1.26 -6.62
N TYR A 126 -5.56 0.64 -7.08
CA TYR A 126 -5.57 -0.55 -7.91
C TYR A 126 -5.67 -0.15 -9.39
N VAL A 127 -4.72 -0.55 -10.21
CA VAL A 127 -4.73 -0.28 -11.65
C VAL A 127 -4.68 -1.58 -12.42
N CYS A 128 -5.67 -1.81 -13.27
CA CYS A 128 -5.68 -2.90 -14.24
C CYS A 128 -5.46 -2.32 -15.64
N MET A 129 -4.50 -2.88 -16.38
CA MET A 129 -4.21 -2.40 -17.74
C MET A 129 -5.31 -2.73 -18.71
N THR A 130 -6.10 -3.79 -18.48
CA THR A 130 -7.15 -4.23 -19.38
C THR A 130 -8.55 -3.97 -18.82
N ASP A 131 -9.46 -3.63 -19.71
CA ASP A 131 -10.88 -3.40 -19.44
C ASP A 131 -11.79 -4.21 -20.37
N THR A 132 -11.39 -5.38 -20.78
CA THR A 132 -12.14 -6.16 -21.74
C THR A 132 -12.48 -7.55 -21.24
N GLN A 133 -13.55 -8.12 -21.81
CA GLN A 133 -13.89 -9.52 -21.55
C GLN A 133 -12.76 -10.48 -21.94
N SER A 134 -12.58 -11.56 -21.19
CA SER A 134 -11.67 -12.63 -21.54
C SER A 134 -12.37 -13.68 -22.42
N VAL A 135 -11.71 -14.10 -23.48
CA VAL A 135 -12.19 -15.14 -24.40
C VAL A 135 -11.20 -16.29 -24.53
N ASP A 136 -11.71 -17.50 -24.67
CA ASP A 136 -10.91 -18.64 -25.10
C ASP A 136 -10.53 -18.46 -26.57
N LYS A 137 -9.24 -18.41 -26.85
CA LYS A 137 -8.73 -18.08 -28.18
C LYS A 137 -8.91 -19.16 -29.22
N THR A 138 -9.01 -20.40 -28.77
CA THR A 138 -9.19 -21.55 -29.68
C THR A 138 -10.65 -21.65 -30.09
N THR A 139 -11.57 -21.41 -29.16
CA THR A 139 -13.00 -21.62 -29.37
C THR A 139 -13.80 -20.32 -29.56
N GLY A 140 -13.23 -19.15 -29.25
CA GLY A 140 -13.93 -17.86 -29.23
C GLY A 140 -14.95 -17.73 -28.09
N LYS A 141 -15.05 -18.71 -27.20
CA LYS A 141 -16.01 -18.70 -26.10
C LYS A 141 -15.61 -17.65 -25.06
N VAL A 142 -16.60 -16.86 -24.61
CA VAL A 142 -16.41 -15.93 -23.52
C VAL A 142 -16.15 -16.72 -22.23
N ILE A 143 -14.97 -16.53 -21.63
CA ILE A 143 -14.59 -17.10 -20.32
C ILE A 143 -15.14 -16.21 -19.22
N ARG A 144 -14.99 -14.90 -19.35
CA ARG A 144 -15.45 -13.90 -18.40
C ARG A 144 -15.99 -12.68 -19.16
N SER A 145 -17.27 -12.34 -18.97
CA SER A 145 -17.88 -11.14 -19.52
C SER A 145 -17.31 -9.88 -18.86
N HIS A 146 -17.48 -8.73 -19.51
CA HIS A 146 -17.07 -7.43 -18.93
C HIS A 146 -17.79 -7.13 -17.60
N GLU A 147 -19.08 -7.42 -17.52
CA GLU A 147 -19.86 -7.24 -16.29
C GLU A 147 -19.36 -8.14 -15.14
N GLN A 148 -19.08 -9.39 -15.44
CA GLN A 148 -18.52 -10.34 -14.47
C GLN A 148 -17.14 -9.92 -14.02
N LEU A 149 -16.27 -9.46 -14.94
CA LEU A 149 -14.96 -8.90 -14.63
C LEU A 149 -15.06 -7.77 -13.59
N LYS A 150 -15.93 -6.77 -13.85
CA LYS A 150 -16.11 -5.64 -12.94
C LYS A 150 -16.61 -6.08 -11.56
N LYS A 151 -17.57 -7.00 -11.48
CA LYS A 151 -18.08 -7.54 -10.21
C LYS A 151 -17.02 -8.29 -9.42
N GLU A 152 -16.25 -9.16 -10.08
CA GLU A 152 -15.19 -9.94 -9.44
C GLU A 152 -14.07 -9.02 -8.94
N THR A 153 -13.64 -8.05 -9.74
CA THR A 153 -12.62 -7.09 -9.33
C THR A 153 -13.10 -6.18 -8.18
N GLN A 154 -14.35 -5.72 -8.21
CA GLN A 154 -14.91 -4.92 -7.13
C GLN A 154 -14.93 -5.71 -5.81
N CYS A 155 -15.38 -6.97 -5.84
CA CYS A 155 -15.34 -7.86 -4.68
C CYS A 155 -13.91 -8.02 -4.13
N ALA A 156 -12.93 -8.23 -5.01
CA ALA A 156 -11.54 -8.40 -4.63
C ALA A 156 -10.93 -7.12 -4.04
N ALA A 157 -11.22 -5.98 -4.65
CA ALA A 157 -10.79 -4.67 -4.18
C ALA A 157 -11.35 -4.32 -2.80
N GLU A 158 -12.63 -4.62 -2.55
CA GLU A 158 -13.25 -4.47 -1.23
C GLU A 158 -12.59 -5.38 -0.18
N ALA A 159 -12.28 -6.63 -0.55
CA ALA A 159 -11.57 -7.55 0.33
C ALA A 159 -10.12 -7.08 0.63
N LEU A 160 -9.43 -6.46 -0.32
CA LEU A 160 -8.12 -5.84 -0.12
C LEU A 160 -8.19 -4.54 0.69
N GLY A 161 -9.36 -3.86 0.66
CA GLY A 161 -9.56 -2.55 1.26
C GLY A 161 -8.94 -1.41 0.46
N VAL A 162 -8.73 -1.56 -0.85
CA VAL A 162 -8.15 -0.50 -1.70
C VAL A 162 -9.07 0.70 -1.80
N ASP A 163 -8.50 1.88 -2.04
CA ASP A 163 -9.25 3.13 -2.03
C ASP A 163 -9.93 3.40 -3.37
N GLU A 164 -9.27 3.07 -4.47
CA GLU A 164 -9.78 3.32 -5.82
C GLU A 164 -9.32 2.25 -6.81
N ILE A 165 -10.14 2.01 -7.84
CA ILE A 165 -9.87 1.07 -8.93
C ILE A 165 -9.88 1.82 -10.25
N HIS A 166 -8.82 1.66 -11.04
CA HIS A 166 -8.72 2.19 -12.40
C HIS A 166 -8.53 1.06 -13.40
N TYR A 167 -9.23 1.16 -14.52
CA TYR A 167 -9.05 0.28 -15.66
C TYR A 167 -8.55 1.12 -16.82
N LEU A 168 -7.43 0.73 -17.40
CA LEU A 168 -6.97 1.33 -18.64
C LEU A 168 -7.64 0.66 -19.85
N PRO A 169 -7.84 1.37 -20.97
CA PRO A 169 -8.71 0.92 -22.04
C PRO A 169 -8.03 -0.08 -22.99
N PHE A 170 -7.13 -0.92 -22.48
CA PHE A 170 -6.42 -1.88 -23.33
C PHE A 170 -7.10 -3.26 -23.32
N THR A 171 -6.82 -4.01 -24.36
CA THR A 171 -7.46 -5.31 -24.60
C THR A 171 -6.60 -6.44 -24.04
N ASP A 172 -7.25 -7.44 -23.42
CA ASP A 172 -6.61 -8.70 -23.02
C ASP A 172 -5.81 -9.30 -24.19
N LEU A 173 -4.56 -9.67 -23.95
CA LEU A 173 -3.52 -10.17 -24.84
C LEU A 173 -3.00 -9.17 -25.88
N ASN A 174 -3.29 -7.92 -25.68
CA ASN A 174 -2.81 -6.84 -26.54
C ASN A 174 -2.55 -5.55 -25.72
N VAL A 175 -2.02 -5.72 -24.52
CA VAL A 175 -1.53 -4.56 -23.73
C VAL A 175 -0.35 -3.94 -24.48
N PRO A 176 -0.43 -2.66 -24.91
CA PRO A 176 0.63 -2.05 -25.67
C PRO A 176 1.73 -1.50 -24.76
N PHE A 177 2.96 -1.48 -25.31
CA PHE A 177 4.04 -0.65 -24.78
C PHE A 177 4.28 0.49 -25.78
N ASN A 178 3.62 1.61 -25.61
CA ASN A 178 3.68 2.77 -26.48
C ASN A 178 3.47 4.08 -25.68
N LEU A 179 3.47 5.23 -26.38
CA LEU A 179 3.29 6.53 -25.75
C LEU A 179 1.94 6.65 -25.02
N GLU A 180 0.87 6.10 -25.57
CA GLU A 180 -0.47 6.16 -24.99
C GLU A 180 -0.51 5.43 -23.64
N SER A 181 -0.07 4.16 -23.60
CA SER A 181 -0.07 3.39 -22.36
C SER A 181 0.81 3.99 -21.25
N VAL A 182 1.97 4.53 -21.64
CA VAL A 182 2.86 5.23 -20.70
C VAL A 182 2.20 6.51 -20.17
N SER A 183 1.59 7.32 -21.06
CA SER A 183 0.96 8.59 -20.67
C SER A 183 -0.25 8.39 -19.75
N GLU A 184 -1.10 7.38 -20.02
CA GLU A 184 -2.22 7.07 -19.15
C GLU A 184 -1.76 6.70 -17.74
N LEU A 185 -0.72 5.88 -17.64
CA LEU A 185 -0.18 5.51 -16.33
C LEU A 185 0.52 6.67 -15.62
N GLU A 186 1.26 7.53 -16.35
CA GLU A 186 1.87 8.75 -15.80
C GLU A 186 0.84 9.72 -15.22
N LYS A 187 -0.33 9.85 -15.85
CA LYS A 187 -1.42 10.70 -15.32
C LYS A 187 -1.86 10.23 -13.94
N LEU A 188 -2.13 8.93 -13.78
CA LEU A 188 -2.52 8.35 -12.50
C LEU A 188 -1.42 8.47 -11.45
N ILE A 189 -0.15 8.22 -11.81
CA ILE A 189 1.00 8.38 -10.91
C ILE A 189 1.07 9.80 -10.35
N LYS A 190 0.87 10.81 -11.20
CA LYS A 190 0.89 12.22 -10.80
C LYS A 190 -0.34 12.61 -9.99
N GLU A 191 -1.52 12.22 -10.43
CA GLU A 191 -2.81 12.53 -9.79
C GLU A 191 -2.85 12.04 -8.34
N TYR A 192 -2.34 10.82 -8.10
CA TYR A 192 -2.34 10.21 -6.77
C TYR A 192 -1.04 10.40 -6.00
N GLU A 193 -0.09 11.17 -6.52
CA GLU A 193 1.22 11.44 -5.88
C GLU A 193 1.92 10.14 -5.45
N ILE A 194 1.96 9.14 -6.34
CA ILE A 194 2.43 7.79 -6.03
C ILE A 194 3.90 7.78 -5.66
N ASP A 195 4.21 7.22 -4.51
CA ASP A 195 5.57 7.01 -4.01
C ASP A 195 6.07 5.56 -4.07
N THR A 196 5.15 4.61 -4.22
CA THR A 196 5.48 3.18 -4.24
C THR A 196 4.63 2.44 -5.26
N ILE A 197 5.27 1.64 -6.11
CA ILE A 197 4.60 0.83 -7.13
C ILE A 197 4.93 -0.65 -6.93
N TYR A 198 3.90 -1.49 -7.07
CA TYR A 198 3.97 -2.94 -7.24
C TYR A 198 3.51 -3.30 -8.63
N THR A 199 4.29 -4.08 -9.39
CA THR A 199 4.01 -4.44 -10.78
C THR A 199 4.55 -5.81 -11.15
N HIS A 200 4.30 -6.25 -12.38
CA HIS A 200 4.84 -7.49 -12.95
C HIS A 200 6.36 -7.50 -13.09
N TRP A 201 6.91 -8.70 -13.34
CA TRP A 201 8.32 -8.94 -13.64
C TRP A 201 8.61 -9.00 -15.14
N ALA A 202 9.77 -8.48 -15.54
CA ALA A 202 10.20 -8.44 -16.95
C ALA A 202 10.36 -9.80 -17.63
N GLY A 203 10.66 -10.82 -16.85
CA GLY A 203 10.91 -12.18 -17.34
C GLY A 203 9.69 -13.11 -17.27
N ASP A 204 8.48 -12.56 -17.16
CA ASP A 204 7.25 -13.35 -17.22
C ASP A 204 7.08 -14.00 -18.62
N SER A 205 6.32 -15.09 -18.68
CA SER A 205 5.97 -15.74 -19.94
C SER A 205 4.73 -15.16 -20.62
N ASN A 206 3.97 -14.30 -19.93
CA ASN A 206 2.80 -13.62 -20.45
C ASN A 206 3.18 -12.29 -21.08
N GLN A 207 2.84 -12.11 -22.36
CA GLN A 207 3.16 -10.90 -23.11
C GLN A 207 2.58 -9.63 -22.48
N ASP A 208 1.36 -9.69 -21.92
CA ASP A 208 0.72 -8.54 -21.30
C ASP A 208 1.40 -8.16 -19.97
N HIS A 209 1.90 -9.15 -19.20
CA HIS A 209 2.70 -8.90 -18.01
C HIS A 209 4.00 -8.19 -18.36
N ILE A 210 4.69 -8.65 -19.42
CA ILE A 210 5.92 -8.03 -19.93
C ILE A 210 5.66 -6.60 -20.41
N ALA A 211 4.57 -6.39 -21.15
CA ALA A 211 4.18 -5.07 -21.64
C ALA A 211 3.83 -4.12 -20.48
N THR A 212 3.08 -4.62 -19.50
CA THR A 212 2.75 -3.88 -18.25
C THR A 212 4.00 -3.48 -17.49
N PHE A 213 4.95 -4.40 -17.30
CA PHE A 213 6.25 -4.09 -16.71
C PHE A 213 6.96 -2.96 -17.46
N ARG A 214 7.10 -3.06 -18.79
CA ARG A 214 7.80 -2.06 -19.61
C ARG A 214 7.13 -0.70 -19.53
N THR A 215 5.80 -0.66 -19.61
CA THR A 215 5.01 0.56 -19.48
C THR A 215 5.21 1.19 -18.09
N THR A 216 5.16 0.36 -17.05
CA THR A 216 5.40 0.82 -15.67
C THR A 216 6.80 1.40 -15.50
N MET A 217 7.84 0.76 -16.02
CA MET A 217 9.22 1.28 -15.93
C MET A 217 9.38 2.63 -16.62
N ALA A 218 8.73 2.83 -17.76
CA ALA A 218 8.76 4.10 -18.47
C ALA A 218 7.99 5.20 -17.72
N ALA A 219 6.80 4.88 -17.18
CA ALA A 219 5.96 5.84 -16.47
C ALA A 219 6.50 6.18 -15.06
N ALA A 220 7.09 5.20 -14.38
CA ALA A 220 7.52 5.30 -12.97
C ALA A 220 8.96 5.84 -12.79
N ARG A 221 9.56 6.46 -13.80
CA ARG A 221 10.97 6.90 -13.73
C ARG A 221 11.32 7.79 -12.54
N TYR A 222 10.36 8.56 -12.05
CA TYR A 222 10.52 9.45 -10.89
C TYR A 222 9.91 8.90 -9.59
N VAL A 223 9.22 7.75 -9.63
CA VAL A 223 8.69 7.11 -8.42
C VAL A 223 9.85 6.54 -7.60
N PRO A 224 9.94 6.83 -6.29
CA PRO A 224 11.08 6.42 -5.48
C PRO A 224 11.16 4.91 -5.23
N ASN A 225 10.02 4.22 -5.14
CA ASN A 225 10.01 2.80 -4.79
C ASN A 225 9.24 1.99 -5.83
N VAL A 226 9.90 0.99 -6.44
CA VAL A 226 9.29 0.12 -7.45
C VAL A 226 9.69 -1.33 -7.16
N TYR A 227 8.67 -2.17 -7.01
CA TYR A 227 8.79 -3.59 -6.71
C TYR A 227 8.07 -4.42 -7.74
N CYS A 228 8.71 -5.50 -8.20
CA CYS A 228 8.02 -6.52 -8.98
C CYS A 228 7.53 -7.62 -8.05
N TYR A 229 6.28 -8.03 -8.18
CA TYR A 229 5.72 -9.15 -7.44
C TYR A 229 5.88 -10.46 -8.19
N GLU A 230 5.95 -11.55 -7.44
CA GLU A 230 5.97 -12.90 -7.98
C GLU A 230 4.55 -13.34 -8.33
N GLN A 231 4.37 -13.82 -9.57
CA GLN A 231 3.06 -14.21 -10.10
C GLN A 231 2.85 -15.72 -10.09
N ILE A 232 1.61 -16.16 -9.92
CA ILE A 232 1.18 -17.53 -10.13
C ILE A 232 0.16 -17.61 -11.30
N PRO A 233 0.09 -18.72 -12.01
CA PRO A 233 0.98 -19.89 -11.93
C PRO A 233 2.43 -19.48 -12.19
N ILE A 234 3.35 -20.14 -11.47
CA ILE A 234 4.78 -19.85 -11.63
C ILE A 234 5.12 -19.83 -13.10
N PRO A 235 5.78 -18.80 -13.60
CA PRO A 235 6.14 -18.70 -14.99
C PRO A 235 6.82 -19.98 -15.45
N ARG A 236 6.33 -20.51 -16.53
CA ARG A 236 7.01 -21.56 -17.27
C ARG A 236 8.44 -21.08 -17.49
N GLN A 237 9.39 -21.98 -17.54
CA GLN A 237 10.82 -21.68 -17.61
C GLN A 237 11.12 -20.38 -18.36
N SER A 238 11.50 -19.36 -17.59
CA SER A 238 11.88 -18.06 -18.13
C SER A 238 13.38 -18.05 -18.35
N GLU A 239 13.84 -17.52 -19.47
CA GLU A 239 15.26 -17.26 -19.71
C GLU A 239 15.82 -16.24 -18.69
N ASN A 240 14.95 -15.47 -18.04
CA ASN A 240 15.28 -14.49 -17.05
C ASN A 240 14.45 -14.69 -15.77
N PRO A 241 14.81 -15.66 -14.92
CA PRO A 241 14.05 -15.96 -13.69
C PRO A 241 14.07 -14.78 -12.73
N MET A 242 12.98 -14.59 -12.02
CA MET A 242 12.87 -13.53 -11.03
C MET A 242 13.79 -13.79 -9.83
N ASN A 243 14.70 -12.85 -9.56
CA ASN A 243 15.53 -12.88 -8.36
C ASN A 243 14.78 -12.23 -7.20
N ILE A 244 14.16 -13.03 -6.35
CA ILE A 244 13.49 -12.54 -5.14
C ILE A 244 14.54 -12.08 -4.13
N ASN A 245 14.53 -10.80 -3.78
CA ASN A 245 15.47 -10.15 -2.86
C ASN A 245 14.80 -9.32 -1.77
N TYR A 246 13.47 -9.34 -1.72
CA TYR A 246 12.68 -8.66 -0.70
C TYR A 246 11.45 -9.50 -0.34
N PHE A 247 11.17 -9.61 0.95
CA PHE A 247 10.09 -10.42 1.49
C PHE A 247 9.21 -9.57 2.40
N VAL A 248 7.91 -9.76 2.30
CA VAL A 248 6.93 -9.19 3.22
C VAL A 248 6.25 -10.34 3.95
N ASP A 249 6.43 -10.39 5.27
CA ASP A 249 5.66 -11.27 6.13
C ASP A 249 4.17 -10.92 6.02
N ILE A 250 3.35 -11.90 5.66
CA ILE A 250 1.89 -11.75 5.50
C ILE A 250 1.09 -12.70 6.42
N ASP A 251 1.67 -13.18 7.50
CA ASP A 251 1.01 -14.11 8.41
C ASP A 251 -0.37 -13.60 8.85
N SER A 252 -0.46 -12.33 9.22
CA SER A 252 -1.70 -11.69 9.67
C SER A 252 -2.70 -11.41 8.54
N THR A 253 -2.26 -11.35 7.29
CA THR A 253 -3.09 -10.94 6.13
C THR A 253 -3.31 -12.06 5.12
N PHE A 254 -2.67 -13.21 5.30
CA PHE A 254 -2.74 -14.33 4.35
C PHE A 254 -4.17 -14.80 4.09
N ASN A 255 -4.99 -14.97 5.14
CA ASN A 255 -6.37 -15.44 4.98
C ASN A 255 -7.19 -14.42 4.16
N GLN A 256 -7.02 -13.13 4.40
CA GLN A 256 -7.73 -12.08 3.66
C GLN A 256 -7.25 -12.00 2.20
N LYS A 257 -5.94 -12.21 1.94
CA LYS A 257 -5.42 -12.38 0.58
C LYS A 257 -6.15 -13.52 -0.16
N ILE A 258 -6.35 -14.67 0.49
CA ILE A 258 -7.07 -15.79 -0.14
C ILE A 258 -8.53 -15.39 -0.43
N VAL A 259 -9.22 -14.73 0.50
CA VAL A 259 -10.59 -14.23 0.28
C VAL A 259 -10.65 -13.28 -0.93
N SER A 260 -9.70 -12.37 -1.07
CA SER A 260 -9.66 -11.45 -2.22
C SER A 260 -9.43 -12.20 -3.54
N ALA A 261 -8.53 -13.18 -3.54
CA ALA A 261 -8.26 -14.01 -4.72
C ALA A 261 -9.51 -14.83 -5.15
N GLU A 262 -10.23 -15.41 -4.18
CA GLU A 262 -11.44 -16.21 -4.42
C GLU A 262 -12.62 -15.39 -4.97
N CYS A 263 -12.58 -14.06 -4.94
CA CYS A 263 -13.54 -13.21 -5.63
C CYS A 263 -13.51 -13.42 -7.16
N HIS A 264 -12.37 -13.78 -7.74
CA HIS A 264 -12.18 -14.04 -9.17
C HIS A 264 -12.64 -15.47 -9.56
N LYS A 265 -13.91 -15.75 -9.31
CA LYS A 265 -14.52 -17.10 -9.50
C LYS A 265 -14.31 -17.64 -10.91
N SER A 266 -14.44 -16.79 -11.92
CA SER A 266 -14.26 -17.17 -13.32
C SER A 266 -12.85 -17.69 -13.62
N GLN A 267 -11.83 -17.10 -12.97
CA GLN A 267 -10.45 -17.54 -13.13
C GLN A 267 -10.17 -18.83 -12.36
N PHE A 268 -10.74 -19.00 -11.18
CA PHE A 268 -10.67 -20.26 -10.44
C PHE A 268 -11.27 -21.42 -11.23
N GLU A 269 -12.43 -21.22 -11.86
CA GLU A 269 -13.06 -22.19 -12.75
C GLU A 269 -12.16 -22.53 -13.96
N LYS A 270 -11.59 -21.52 -14.61
CA LYS A 270 -10.64 -21.69 -15.73
C LYS A 270 -9.43 -22.52 -15.32
N TYR A 271 -8.79 -22.19 -14.20
CA TYR A 271 -7.60 -22.90 -13.71
C TYR A 271 -7.93 -24.32 -13.27
N LYS A 272 -9.08 -24.54 -12.66
CA LYS A 272 -9.56 -25.87 -12.27
C LYS A 272 -9.71 -26.80 -13.47
N GLN A 273 -10.17 -26.30 -14.62
CA GLN A 273 -10.31 -27.08 -15.85
C GLN A 273 -8.98 -27.66 -16.37
N VAL A 274 -7.87 -27.00 -16.04
CA VAL A 274 -6.51 -27.46 -16.40
C VAL A 274 -5.79 -28.15 -15.24
N GLY A 275 -6.52 -28.49 -14.16
CA GLY A 275 -5.98 -29.19 -12.99
C GLY A 275 -5.13 -28.32 -12.06
N PHE A 276 -5.20 -26.99 -12.17
CA PHE A 276 -4.47 -26.08 -11.31
C PHE A 276 -5.36 -25.53 -10.18
N ASP A 277 -5.00 -25.85 -8.94
CA ASP A 277 -5.68 -25.38 -7.73
C ASP A 277 -5.01 -24.06 -7.27
N VAL A 278 -5.69 -22.94 -7.52
CA VAL A 278 -5.17 -21.59 -7.22
C VAL A 278 -4.90 -21.43 -5.73
N THR A 279 -5.87 -21.74 -4.86
CA THR A 279 -5.73 -21.57 -3.40
C THR A 279 -4.56 -22.38 -2.86
N LYS A 280 -4.45 -23.64 -3.29
CA LYS A 280 -3.32 -24.50 -2.89
C LYS A 280 -1.98 -23.93 -3.33
N ASN A 281 -1.89 -23.45 -4.55
CA ASN A 281 -0.63 -22.90 -5.08
C ASN A 281 -0.24 -21.56 -4.45
N LEU A 282 -1.21 -20.65 -4.19
CA LEU A 282 -0.97 -19.43 -3.41
C LEU A 282 -0.42 -19.75 -2.03
N LYS A 283 -1.02 -20.76 -1.35
CA LYS A 283 -0.56 -21.19 -0.03
C LYS A 283 0.86 -21.77 -0.06
N LEU A 284 1.14 -22.65 -1.02
CA LEU A 284 2.47 -23.28 -1.17
C LEU A 284 3.53 -22.22 -1.45
N MET A 285 3.25 -21.25 -2.33
CA MET A 285 4.17 -20.15 -2.63
C MET A 285 4.43 -19.30 -1.40
N ALA A 286 3.38 -18.88 -0.71
CA ALA A 286 3.51 -18.05 0.49
C ALA A 286 4.29 -18.79 1.60
N GLN A 287 4.08 -20.10 1.77
CA GLN A 287 4.85 -20.92 2.71
C GLN A 287 6.33 -21.04 2.29
N TYR A 288 6.60 -21.27 1.00
CA TYR A 288 7.97 -21.34 0.50
C TYR A 288 8.72 -20.03 0.73
N ARG A 289 8.10 -18.89 0.45
CA ARG A 289 8.67 -17.56 0.75
C ARG A 289 8.76 -17.28 2.25
N GLY A 290 7.80 -17.80 3.02
CA GLY A 290 7.83 -17.75 4.49
C GLY A 290 9.05 -18.46 5.09
N ILE A 291 9.42 -19.63 4.58
CA ILE A 291 10.65 -20.34 5.00
C ILE A 291 11.87 -19.45 4.76
N GLN A 292 11.98 -18.79 3.62
CA GLN A 292 13.09 -17.91 3.29
C GLN A 292 13.12 -16.64 4.15
N ALA A 293 11.94 -16.14 4.57
CA ALA A 293 11.78 -14.94 5.39
C ALA A 293 11.72 -15.22 6.90
N ASN A 294 11.81 -16.48 7.32
CA ASN A 294 11.68 -16.92 8.71
C ASN A 294 10.32 -16.55 9.35
N CYS A 295 9.24 -16.70 8.58
CA CYS A 295 7.85 -16.54 9.02
C CYS A 295 6.98 -17.66 8.40
N LYS A 296 5.67 -17.70 8.71
CA LYS A 296 4.78 -18.77 8.22
C LYS A 296 4.38 -18.55 6.76
N TYR A 297 4.06 -17.31 6.41
CA TYR A 297 3.65 -16.90 5.06
C TYR A 297 4.35 -15.59 4.68
N ALA A 298 4.95 -15.53 3.49
CA ALA A 298 5.49 -14.30 2.94
C ALA A 298 5.12 -14.13 1.47
N GLU A 299 5.12 -12.89 1.02
CA GLU A 299 5.17 -12.54 -0.39
C GLU A 299 6.58 -12.15 -0.77
N GLY A 300 7.02 -12.60 -1.95
CA GLY A 300 8.34 -12.35 -2.50
C GLY A 300 8.33 -11.29 -3.59
N PHE A 301 9.32 -10.41 -3.56
CA PHE A 301 9.47 -9.30 -4.49
C PHE A 301 10.88 -9.19 -5.03
N HIS A 302 10.99 -8.60 -6.22
CA HIS A 302 12.24 -8.07 -6.73
C HIS A 302 12.23 -6.56 -6.63
N ILE A 303 13.19 -5.98 -5.90
CA ILE A 303 13.38 -4.53 -5.82
C ILE A 303 14.03 -4.05 -7.11
N ILE A 304 13.30 -3.23 -7.89
CA ILE A 304 13.86 -2.49 -9.04
C ILE A 304 14.51 -1.21 -8.55
N LYS A 305 13.82 -0.50 -7.66
CA LYS A 305 14.27 0.77 -7.11
C LYS A 305 13.72 0.93 -5.69
N LYS A 306 14.56 1.37 -4.79
CA LYS A 306 14.17 1.77 -3.44
C LYS A 306 15.03 2.97 -3.04
N VAL A 307 14.37 4.08 -2.73
CA VAL A 307 15.01 5.29 -2.23
C VAL A 307 14.63 5.44 -0.76
N GLU A 308 15.63 5.43 0.10
CA GLU A 308 15.48 5.81 1.51
C GLU A 308 15.78 7.30 1.59
N ASN A 309 14.74 8.08 1.88
CA ASN A 309 14.92 9.50 2.17
C ASN A 309 15.26 9.61 3.65
N ASP A 310 16.34 10.28 3.97
CA ASP A 310 16.65 10.67 5.33
C ASP A 310 15.49 11.55 5.84
N TYR A 311 14.99 11.21 7.01
CA TYR A 311 13.92 11.92 7.71
C TYR A 311 14.40 13.22 8.32
#